data_ce927d007548266744dc417a8bf6303c
#
_entry.id   ce927d007548266744dc417a8bf6303c
#
_cell.length_a   1.000
_cell.length_b   1.000
_cell.length_c   1.000
_cell.angle_alpha   90.00
_cell.angle_beta   90.00
_cell.angle_gamma   90.00
#
_symmetry.space_group_name_H-M   'P 1'
#
loop_
_entity.id
_entity.type
_entity.pdbx_description
1 polymer ?
#
loop_
_entity_poly.entity_id
_entity_poly.type
_entity_poly.pdbx_seq_one_letter_code
_entity_poly.pdbx_strand_id
1 'polypeptide(L)'
;MAKLEDVYVPIFTSLEPVYGEGSLLQEATRRFDVLKANFNQIFGASPQLFARSPGRVNLIGEHIDYEGYSVLPMAIRQDTIIAIRKCEDQKQQLRIANVNDKYTMCTYLADPDQEIDLQNHKWGHYFICAYKGFHEYAKSKGVNLGSPVGLDVLVDGIVPTGSGLSSSAAFVCSATIAIMAVFGQNFEKKELAQLTCECERHIGTQSGGMDQAISIMAKTGFAELIDFNPVRATDLKLPDGGSFVIAHSLAESQKAVTAAKNYNNRVVECRLASIILGVKLGMEPKEAISKVKTLSDVEGLCVSFAGDHGSSDPLLAVTEYLKEEPYTAEEIEKILEEKLPSILNNDPTSLAVLNAATHFKLHQRAAHVYSEARRVHGFKDTVYSNLSDEVKLKKLGDLMNESHYSCSVLYECSCPELEELVQVCRDNGALGARLTGAGWGGCAVALVKEFGVTQFIATVKEKYYTKRVQKGVVKEEDMELYLFASKPSSGAAIFNF
;
A
#
# COMPACT_ATOMS: atom_id res chain seq x y z
N MET A 1 -18.08 -1.65 -23.85
CA MET A 1 -18.13 -0.44 -23.02
C MET A 1 -17.89 -0.85 -21.58
N ALA A 2 -16.92 -0.24 -20.90
CA ALA A 2 -16.73 -0.44 -19.47
C ALA A 2 -18.02 -0.03 -18.72
N LYS A 3 -18.40 -0.78 -17.69
CA LYS A 3 -19.53 -0.39 -16.85
C LYS A 3 -19.19 0.88 -16.09
N LEU A 4 -20.16 1.74 -15.77
CA LEU A 4 -19.92 3.00 -15.03
C LEU A 4 -19.20 2.75 -13.70
N GLU A 5 -19.53 1.67 -13.01
CA GLU A 5 -18.90 1.23 -11.75
C GLU A 5 -17.44 0.76 -11.91
N ASP A 6 -16.97 0.48 -13.12
CA ASP A 6 -15.57 0.20 -13.41
C ASP A 6 -14.74 1.50 -13.50
N VAL A 7 -15.38 2.62 -13.87
CA VAL A 7 -14.74 3.91 -14.09
C VAL A 7 -14.82 4.81 -12.86
N TYR A 8 -16.00 4.89 -12.23
CA TYR A 8 -16.29 5.77 -11.09
C TYR A 8 -16.52 4.99 -9.81
N VAL A 9 -16.34 5.64 -8.66
CA VAL A 9 -16.69 5.05 -7.36
C VAL A 9 -18.19 4.86 -7.31
N PRO A 10 -18.68 3.61 -7.08
CA PRO A 10 -20.12 3.33 -7.06
C PRO A 10 -20.81 3.98 -5.86
N ILE A 11 -22.05 4.39 -6.05
CA ILE A 11 -22.94 4.94 -5.02
C ILE A 11 -24.05 3.94 -4.78
N PHE A 12 -24.17 3.44 -3.55
CA PHE A 12 -25.16 2.45 -3.15
C PHE A 12 -26.15 3.02 -2.15
N THR A 13 -27.37 2.49 -2.18
CA THR A 13 -28.45 2.77 -1.20
C THR A 13 -28.65 1.63 -0.21
N SER A 14 -27.80 0.59 -0.28
CA SER A 14 -27.78 -0.57 0.62
C SER A 14 -26.37 -1.12 0.76
N LEU A 15 -26.14 -2.00 1.73
CA LEU A 15 -24.81 -2.54 2.08
C LEU A 15 -24.46 -3.83 1.32
N GLU A 16 -25.45 -4.57 0.80
CA GLU A 16 -25.28 -5.88 0.17
C GLU A 16 -24.25 -5.91 -0.97
N PRO A 17 -24.18 -4.90 -1.86
CA PRO A 17 -23.23 -4.93 -2.97
C PRO A 17 -21.76 -4.99 -2.53
N VAL A 18 -21.46 -4.52 -1.30
CA VAL A 18 -20.10 -4.46 -0.75
C VAL A 18 -19.85 -5.56 0.27
N TYR A 19 -20.82 -5.82 1.16
CA TYR A 19 -20.62 -6.73 2.30
C TYR A 19 -21.28 -8.12 2.08
N GLY A 20 -21.97 -8.32 0.95
CA GLY A 20 -22.60 -9.59 0.62
C GLY A 20 -23.85 -9.86 1.47
N GLU A 21 -24.07 -11.11 1.83
CA GLU A 21 -25.26 -11.60 2.56
C GLU A 21 -24.87 -12.26 3.88
N GLY A 22 -25.87 -12.63 4.69
CA GLY A 22 -25.71 -13.41 5.90
C GLY A 22 -25.06 -12.67 7.06
N SER A 23 -24.14 -13.32 7.78
CA SER A 23 -23.52 -12.78 8.99
C SER A 23 -22.66 -11.53 8.71
N LEU A 24 -21.99 -11.46 7.56
CA LEU A 24 -21.18 -10.32 7.17
C LEU A 24 -22.02 -9.07 6.96
N LEU A 25 -23.17 -9.20 6.32
CA LEU A 25 -24.11 -8.09 6.16
C LEU A 25 -24.68 -7.62 7.49
N GLN A 26 -25.01 -8.56 8.41
CA GLN A 26 -25.51 -8.23 9.74
C GLN A 26 -24.46 -7.49 10.59
N GLU A 27 -23.19 -7.90 10.47
CA GLU A 27 -22.07 -7.21 11.12
C GLU A 27 -21.91 -5.79 10.58
N ALA A 28 -21.91 -5.64 9.24
CA ALA A 28 -21.83 -4.35 8.59
C ALA A 28 -23.02 -3.44 8.97
N THR A 29 -24.24 -3.95 8.95
CA THR A 29 -25.43 -3.18 9.33
C THR A 29 -25.31 -2.62 10.74
N ARG A 30 -24.96 -3.47 11.71
CA ARG A 30 -24.72 -3.03 13.11
C ARG A 30 -23.64 -1.96 13.20
N ARG A 31 -22.56 -2.12 12.44
CA ARG A 31 -21.45 -1.16 12.42
C ARG A 31 -21.89 0.20 11.87
N PHE A 32 -22.65 0.25 10.78
CA PHE A 32 -23.20 1.50 10.23
C PHE A 32 -24.23 2.15 11.15
N ASP A 33 -25.08 1.36 11.84
CA ASP A 33 -26.03 1.89 12.83
C ASP A 33 -25.32 2.55 14.02
N VAL A 34 -24.27 1.90 14.54
CA VAL A 34 -23.42 2.48 15.60
C VAL A 34 -22.73 3.76 15.13
N LEU A 35 -22.17 3.73 13.92
CA LEU A 35 -21.50 4.91 13.33
C LEU A 35 -22.47 6.10 13.19
N LYS A 36 -23.69 5.84 12.71
CA LYS A 36 -24.75 6.86 12.57
C LYS A 36 -25.20 7.42 13.93
N ALA A 37 -25.38 6.54 14.91
CA ALA A 37 -25.76 6.93 16.27
C ALA A 37 -24.67 7.79 16.94
N ASN A 38 -23.41 7.37 16.85
CA ASN A 38 -22.27 8.12 17.40
C ASN A 38 -22.09 9.47 16.70
N PHE A 39 -22.28 9.53 15.38
CA PHE A 39 -22.22 10.77 14.63
C PHE A 39 -23.27 11.77 15.14
N ASN A 40 -24.51 11.32 15.31
CA ASN A 40 -25.60 12.13 15.88
C ASN A 40 -25.28 12.62 17.30
N GLN A 41 -24.74 11.74 18.13
CA GLN A 41 -24.38 12.07 19.51
C GLN A 41 -23.27 13.14 19.58
N ILE A 42 -22.24 13.02 18.72
CA ILE A 42 -21.06 13.92 18.75
C ILE A 42 -21.38 15.27 18.12
N PHE A 43 -22.10 15.28 16.99
CA PHE A 43 -22.27 16.48 16.17
C PHE A 43 -23.68 17.08 16.19
N GLY A 44 -24.65 16.39 16.80
CA GLY A 44 -26.04 16.88 16.93
C GLY A 44 -26.86 16.83 15.63
N ALA A 45 -26.38 16.08 14.62
CA ALA A 45 -27.05 15.92 13.32
C ALA A 45 -26.63 14.62 12.64
N SER A 46 -27.42 14.19 11.64
CA SER A 46 -27.09 12.99 10.84
C SER A 46 -26.00 13.27 9.81
N PRO A 47 -25.18 12.25 9.46
CA PRO A 47 -24.26 12.36 8.32
C PRO A 47 -25.05 12.48 7.01
N GLN A 48 -24.48 13.14 6.02
CA GLN A 48 -25.06 13.24 4.67
C GLN A 48 -24.81 12.01 3.83
N LEU A 49 -23.64 11.37 4.03
CA LEU A 49 -23.23 10.15 3.33
C LEU A 49 -22.12 9.43 4.09
N PHE A 50 -21.83 8.21 3.62
CA PHE A 50 -20.69 7.43 4.08
C PHE A 50 -19.80 7.08 2.88
N ALA A 51 -18.50 7.07 3.09
CA ALA A 51 -17.53 6.56 2.11
C ALA A 51 -16.67 5.46 2.75
N ARG A 52 -16.34 4.47 1.98
CA ARG A 52 -15.60 3.29 2.43
C ARG A 52 -14.45 2.98 1.50
N SER A 53 -13.29 2.62 2.06
CA SER A 53 -12.16 2.07 1.32
C SER A 53 -11.48 0.95 2.13
N PRO A 54 -11.13 -0.19 1.50
CA PRO A 54 -10.51 -1.32 2.17
C PRO A 54 -9.02 -1.14 2.38
N GLY A 55 -8.46 -1.89 3.33
CA GLY A 55 -7.05 -2.25 3.34
C GLY A 55 -6.72 -3.27 2.24
N ARG A 56 -5.43 -3.66 2.16
CA ARG A 56 -4.95 -4.62 1.15
C ARG A 56 -3.89 -5.55 1.71
N VAL A 57 -3.74 -6.72 1.07
CA VAL A 57 -2.50 -7.50 1.08
C VAL A 57 -1.88 -7.46 -0.30
N ASN A 58 -0.56 -7.43 -0.38
CA ASN A 58 0.14 -7.62 -1.64
C ASN A 58 0.57 -9.09 -1.72
N LEU A 59 0.08 -9.80 -2.75
CA LEU A 59 0.38 -11.21 -2.94
C LEU A 59 1.82 -11.42 -3.43
N ILE A 60 2.29 -10.51 -4.30
CA ILE A 60 3.64 -10.47 -4.83
C ILE A 60 3.92 -9.10 -5.45
N GLY A 61 5.20 -8.67 -5.49
CA GLY A 61 5.59 -7.38 -6.04
C GLY A 61 5.90 -6.33 -4.97
N GLU A 62 6.54 -6.73 -3.87
CA GLU A 62 6.90 -5.81 -2.80
C GLU A 62 8.04 -4.88 -3.21
N HIS A 63 7.90 -3.58 -2.89
CA HIS A 63 8.92 -2.54 -3.11
C HIS A 63 9.33 -2.31 -4.57
N ILE A 64 8.42 -2.53 -5.52
CA ILE A 64 8.70 -2.30 -6.94
C ILE A 64 7.73 -1.31 -7.61
N ASP A 65 6.67 -0.91 -6.93
CA ASP A 65 5.67 0.06 -7.43
C ASP A 65 6.27 1.44 -7.67
N TYR A 66 7.10 1.94 -6.76
CA TYR A 66 7.80 3.21 -6.92
C TYR A 66 8.99 3.15 -7.91
N GLU A 67 9.33 1.95 -8.39
CA GLU A 67 10.28 1.71 -9.47
C GLU A 67 9.59 1.52 -10.84
N GLY A 68 8.27 1.74 -10.90
CA GLY A 68 7.49 1.71 -12.15
C GLY A 68 7.06 0.32 -12.61
N TYR A 69 7.22 -0.71 -11.77
CA TYR A 69 6.83 -2.08 -12.08
C TYR A 69 5.45 -2.43 -11.55
N SER A 70 4.78 -3.33 -12.27
CA SER A 70 3.48 -3.85 -11.89
C SER A 70 3.55 -4.66 -10.60
N VAL A 71 2.47 -4.59 -9.81
CA VAL A 71 2.29 -5.30 -8.54
C VAL A 71 0.99 -6.08 -8.55
N LEU A 72 0.82 -7.02 -7.62
CA LEU A 72 -0.35 -7.91 -7.61
C LEU A 72 -0.98 -8.01 -6.22
N PRO A 73 -1.64 -6.94 -5.76
CA PRO A 73 -2.39 -6.93 -4.51
C PRO A 73 -3.82 -7.46 -4.67
N MET A 74 -4.45 -7.70 -3.52
CA MET A 74 -5.90 -7.84 -3.40
C MET A 74 -6.43 -7.00 -2.23
N ALA A 75 -7.65 -6.45 -2.35
CA ALA A 75 -8.34 -5.82 -1.24
C ALA A 75 -8.75 -6.88 -0.20
N ILE A 76 -8.71 -6.50 1.08
CA ILE A 76 -9.18 -7.32 2.18
C ILE A 76 -10.55 -6.84 2.67
N ARG A 77 -11.18 -7.61 3.55
CA ARG A 77 -12.49 -7.26 4.12
C ARG A 77 -12.42 -6.04 5.05
N GLN A 78 -11.33 -5.93 5.80
CA GLN A 78 -11.11 -4.82 6.74
C GLN A 78 -11.00 -3.51 5.97
N ASP A 79 -11.69 -2.49 6.47
CA ASP A 79 -11.82 -1.21 5.79
C ASP A 79 -11.85 -0.02 6.77
N THR A 80 -11.86 1.16 6.20
CA THR A 80 -12.15 2.42 6.89
C THR A 80 -13.41 3.02 6.31
N ILE A 81 -14.35 3.40 7.17
CA ILE A 81 -15.59 4.08 6.83
C ILE A 81 -15.51 5.52 7.37
N ILE A 82 -15.88 6.47 6.52
CA ILE A 82 -16.02 7.88 6.87
C ILE A 82 -17.50 8.25 6.78
N ALA A 83 -18.10 8.66 7.91
CA ALA A 83 -19.37 9.38 7.93
C ALA A 83 -19.07 10.87 7.88
N ILE A 84 -19.72 11.62 6.99
CA ILE A 84 -19.41 13.04 6.73
C ILE A 84 -20.67 13.87 6.49
N ARG A 85 -20.61 15.14 6.90
CA ARG A 85 -21.57 16.18 6.47
C ARG A 85 -20.89 17.55 6.34
N LYS A 86 -21.44 18.44 5.54
CA LYS A 86 -21.13 19.87 5.57
C LYS A 86 -21.77 20.53 6.79
N CYS A 87 -21.03 21.43 7.42
CA CYS A 87 -21.55 22.29 8.49
C CYS A 87 -21.96 23.63 7.90
N GLU A 88 -23.17 24.05 8.19
CA GLU A 88 -23.67 25.37 7.79
C GLU A 88 -23.31 26.45 8.83
N ASP A 89 -22.55 26.09 9.87
CA ASP A 89 -22.11 27.03 10.88
C ASP A 89 -21.00 27.96 10.35
N GLN A 90 -20.94 29.19 10.87
CA GLN A 90 -19.98 30.22 10.42
C GLN A 90 -18.52 29.91 10.81
N LYS A 91 -18.24 28.80 11.53
CA LYS A 91 -16.92 28.56 12.13
C LYS A 91 -15.89 28.00 11.13
N GLN A 92 -16.32 27.52 9.97
CA GLN A 92 -15.43 26.93 8.94
C GLN A 92 -14.36 25.99 9.53
N GLN A 93 -14.79 25.03 10.33
CA GLN A 93 -13.90 24.08 11.00
C GLN A 93 -14.07 22.66 10.45
N LEU A 94 -12.96 21.93 10.38
CA LEU A 94 -12.92 20.49 10.17
C LEU A 94 -12.90 19.82 11.54
N ARG A 95 -14.00 19.20 11.96
CA ARG A 95 -14.11 18.46 13.22
C ARG A 95 -14.06 16.97 12.92
N ILE A 96 -12.98 16.31 13.35
CA ILE A 96 -12.69 14.92 13.00
C ILE A 96 -12.66 14.09 14.27
N ALA A 97 -13.63 13.19 14.42
CA ALA A 97 -13.76 12.25 15.53
C ALA A 97 -13.53 10.80 15.05
N ASN A 98 -13.30 9.90 15.97
CA ASN A 98 -13.12 8.48 15.71
C ASN A 98 -14.01 7.66 16.64
N VAL A 99 -14.54 6.54 16.16
CA VAL A 99 -15.32 5.60 16.98
C VAL A 99 -14.46 4.97 18.08
N ASN A 100 -13.16 4.80 17.81
CA ASN A 100 -12.21 4.26 18.78
C ASN A 100 -11.68 5.39 19.69
N ASP A 101 -11.95 5.28 20.99
CA ASP A 101 -11.59 6.26 22.03
C ASP A 101 -10.07 6.53 22.16
N LYS A 102 -9.23 5.62 21.62
CA LYS A 102 -7.77 5.84 21.52
C LYS A 102 -7.42 7.11 20.74
N TYR A 103 -8.30 7.54 19.81
CA TYR A 103 -8.08 8.67 18.94
C TYR A 103 -8.90 9.87 19.41
N THR A 104 -8.25 10.82 20.05
CA THR A 104 -8.91 12.07 20.48
C THR A 104 -9.41 12.87 19.28
N MET A 105 -10.56 13.52 19.43
CA MET A 105 -11.13 14.41 18.42
C MET A 105 -10.13 15.51 18.03
N CYS A 106 -9.96 15.74 16.72
CA CYS A 106 -9.15 16.80 16.15
C CYS A 106 -10.02 17.89 15.55
N THR A 107 -9.57 19.15 15.69
CA THR A 107 -10.22 20.29 15.06
C THR A 107 -9.19 21.14 14.32
N TYR A 108 -9.45 21.43 13.07
CA TYR A 108 -8.60 22.23 12.19
C TYR A 108 -9.44 23.31 11.50
N LEU A 109 -8.80 24.32 10.93
CA LEU A 109 -9.48 25.25 10.04
C LEU A 109 -9.85 24.57 8.73
N ALA A 110 -10.97 24.98 8.12
CA ALA A 110 -11.34 24.56 6.77
C ALA A 110 -10.53 25.36 5.73
N ASP A 111 -9.20 25.27 5.82
CA ASP A 111 -8.25 25.94 4.96
C ASP A 111 -7.46 24.89 4.15
N PRO A 112 -7.64 24.85 2.81
CA PRO A 112 -6.88 23.92 1.96
C PRO A 112 -5.37 24.18 1.95
N ASP A 113 -4.94 25.41 2.25
CA ASP A 113 -3.53 25.80 2.20
C ASP A 113 -2.81 25.59 3.56
N GLN A 114 -3.53 25.10 4.61
CA GLN A 114 -2.93 24.88 5.93
C GLN A 114 -1.71 23.93 5.86
N GLU A 115 -0.69 24.23 6.63
CA GLU A 115 0.50 23.38 6.77
C GLU A 115 0.24 22.16 7.65
N ILE A 116 0.92 21.06 7.37
CA ILE A 116 0.90 19.84 8.18
C ILE A 116 2.21 19.78 8.97
N ASP A 117 2.10 19.76 10.31
CA ASP A 117 3.26 19.59 11.18
C ASP A 117 3.78 18.14 11.12
N LEU A 118 4.85 17.94 10.36
CA LEU A 118 5.50 16.63 10.18
C LEU A 118 6.29 16.19 11.42
N GLN A 119 6.66 17.12 12.32
CA GLN A 119 7.41 16.78 13.53
C GLN A 119 6.50 16.28 14.65
N ASN A 120 5.23 16.75 14.69
CA ASN A 120 4.21 16.34 15.65
C ASN A 120 3.05 15.66 14.94
N HIS A 121 3.33 14.54 14.28
CA HIS A 121 2.36 13.80 13.51
C HIS A 121 1.17 13.33 14.36
N LYS A 122 -0.06 13.67 13.92
CA LYS A 122 -1.33 13.27 14.54
C LYS A 122 -2.15 12.46 13.54
N TRP A 123 -3.02 11.58 14.06
CA TRP A 123 -3.88 10.75 13.21
C TRP A 123 -4.80 11.58 12.28
N GLY A 124 -5.25 12.75 12.75
CA GLY A 124 -6.07 13.67 11.94
C GLY A 124 -5.35 14.27 10.74
N HIS A 125 -4.01 14.26 10.71
CA HIS A 125 -3.24 14.76 9.57
C HIS A 125 -3.49 13.96 8.28
N TYR A 126 -3.85 12.68 8.36
CA TYR A 126 -4.27 11.90 7.20
C TYR A 126 -5.54 12.44 6.54
N PHE A 127 -6.50 12.94 7.34
CA PHE A 127 -7.68 13.63 6.80
C PHE A 127 -7.31 14.97 6.16
N ILE A 128 -6.40 15.72 6.79
CA ILE A 128 -5.92 17.01 6.23
C ILE A 128 -5.18 16.79 4.91
N CYS A 129 -4.38 15.72 4.77
CA CYS A 129 -3.77 15.35 3.49
C CYS A 129 -4.82 15.15 2.39
N ALA A 130 -5.88 14.40 2.69
CA ALA A 130 -6.99 14.16 1.77
C ALA A 130 -7.72 15.47 1.40
N TYR A 131 -7.97 16.34 2.39
CA TYR A 131 -8.63 17.62 2.21
C TYR A 131 -7.82 18.56 1.30
N LYS A 132 -6.52 18.73 1.58
CA LYS A 132 -5.61 19.52 0.74
C LYS A 132 -5.55 18.98 -0.68
N GLY A 133 -5.20 17.72 -0.84
CA GLY A 133 -5.04 17.12 -2.16
C GLY A 133 -6.30 17.15 -3.00
N PHE A 134 -7.48 16.93 -2.40
CA PHE A 134 -8.76 17.07 -3.10
C PHE A 134 -8.96 18.51 -3.63
N HIS A 135 -8.71 19.54 -2.81
CA HIS A 135 -8.86 20.95 -3.22
C HIS A 135 -7.84 21.34 -4.29
N GLU A 136 -6.58 20.93 -4.16
CA GLU A 136 -5.54 21.15 -5.17
C GLU A 136 -5.94 20.52 -6.50
N TYR A 137 -6.41 19.27 -6.46
CA TYR A 137 -6.84 18.53 -7.65
C TYR A 137 -8.08 19.16 -8.30
N ALA A 138 -9.12 19.48 -7.53
CA ALA A 138 -10.31 20.16 -8.04
C ALA A 138 -9.95 21.50 -8.72
N LYS A 139 -9.07 22.28 -8.11
CA LYS A 139 -8.54 23.52 -8.69
C LYS A 139 -7.81 23.27 -10.00
N SER A 140 -6.97 22.25 -10.09
CA SER A 140 -6.25 21.88 -11.34
C SER A 140 -7.19 21.49 -12.48
N LYS A 141 -8.37 20.93 -12.14
CA LYS A 141 -9.44 20.59 -13.09
C LYS A 141 -10.39 21.76 -13.41
N GLY A 142 -10.17 22.93 -12.82
CA GLY A 142 -11.05 24.09 -13.00
C GLY A 142 -12.41 23.96 -12.29
N VAL A 143 -12.54 23.03 -11.33
CA VAL A 143 -13.76 22.84 -10.55
C VAL A 143 -13.85 23.91 -9.47
N ASN A 144 -14.91 24.70 -9.49
CA ASN A 144 -15.19 25.69 -8.45
C ASN A 144 -15.97 25.06 -7.30
N LEU A 145 -15.32 24.87 -6.16
CA LEU A 145 -15.92 24.30 -4.94
C LEU A 145 -16.61 25.35 -4.06
N GLY A 146 -16.55 26.62 -4.43
CA GLY A 146 -17.05 27.74 -3.60
C GLY A 146 -16.09 28.09 -2.46
N SER A 147 -16.62 28.84 -1.47
CA SER A 147 -15.85 29.17 -0.27
C SER A 147 -15.64 27.92 0.61
N PRO A 148 -14.55 27.85 1.39
CA PRO A 148 -14.32 26.77 2.33
C PRO A 148 -15.50 26.59 3.29
N VAL A 149 -15.95 25.35 3.47
CA VAL A 149 -17.08 24.98 4.31
C VAL A 149 -16.60 24.05 5.43
N GLY A 150 -17.12 24.23 6.63
CA GLY A 150 -16.86 23.31 7.75
C GLY A 150 -17.35 21.89 7.45
N LEU A 151 -16.66 20.90 7.99
CA LEU A 151 -17.02 19.48 7.86
C LEU A 151 -17.05 18.81 9.23
N ASP A 152 -18.11 18.03 9.48
CA ASP A 152 -18.16 17.06 10.56
C ASP A 152 -17.83 15.69 10.00
N VAL A 153 -16.91 14.99 10.64
CA VAL A 153 -16.34 13.74 10.18
C VAL A 153 -16.21 12.76 11.33
N LEU A 154 -16.78 11.56 11.16
CA LEU A 154 -16.58 10.46 12.09
C LEU A 154 -15.94 9.28 11.34
N VAL A 155 -14.82 8.81 11.87
CA VAL A 155 -14.01 7.74 11.29
C VAL A 155 -14.25 6.44 12.05
N ASP A 156 -14.45 5.35 11.33
CA ASP A 156 -14.46 4.00 11.85
C ASP A 156 -13.53 3.11 11.00
N GLY A 157 -12.36 2.79 11.52
CA GLY A 157 -11.34 1.98 10.84
C GLY A 157 -11.09 0.66 11.56
N ILE A 158 -11.24 -0.46 10.83
CA ILE A 158 -10.93 -1.81 11.33
C ILE A 158 -9.71 -2.44 10.64
N VAL A 159 -9.00 -1.69 9.79
CA VAL A 159 -7.68 -2.09 9.30
C VAL A 159 -6.67 -1.89 10.41
N PRO A 160 -5.99 -2.93 10.91
CA PRO A 160 -5.07 -2.79 12.03
C PRO A 160 -3.92 -1.82 11.68
N THR A 161 -3.67 -0.85 12.55
CA THR A 161 -2.58 0.12 12.36
C THR A 161 -1.22 -0.54 12.57
N GLY A 162 -0.20 -0.11 11.78
CA GLY A 162 1.15 -0.71 11.85
C GLY A 162 1.25 -2.16 11.36
N SER A 163 0.17 -2.69 10.78
CA SER A 163 0.09 -4.09 10.32
C SER A 163 0.67 -4.35 8.93
N GLY A 164 1.04 -3.31 8.18
CA GLY A 164 1.40 -3.46 6.77
C GLY A 164 0.22 -3.74 5.83
N LEU A 165 -1.04 -3.58 6.32
CA LEU A 165 -2.28 -3.79 5.54
C LEU A 165 -2.86 -2.48 4.98
N SER A 166 -2.06 -1.41 4.93
CA SER A 166 -2.42 -0.10 4.35
C SER A 166 -3.57 0.61 5.05
N SER A 167 -3.55 0.65 6.40
CA SER A 167 -4.56 1.41 7.16
C SER A 167 -4.53 2.92 6.83
N SER A 168 -3.35 3.51 6.55
CA SER A 168 -3.22 4.90 6.13
C SER A 168 -3.88 5.15 4.78
N ALA A 169 -3.57 4.34 3.77
CA ALA A 169 -4.16 4.47 2.45
C ALA A 169 -5.69 4.25 2.48
N ALA A 170 -6.18 3.25 3.24
CA ALA A 170 -7.61 3.06 3.43
C ALA A 170 -8.28 4.31 4.04
N PHE A 171 -7.62 4.97 4.99
CA PHE A 171 -8.12 6.21 5.59
C PHE A 171 -8.06 7.38 4.60
N VAL A 172 -6.92 7.63 3.95
CA VAL A 172 -6.78 8.74 2.98
C VAL A 172 -7.75 8.56 1.80
N CYS A 173 -7.89 7.34 1.27
CA CYS A 173 -8.81 7.06 0.17
C CYS A 173 -10.28 7.29 0.58
N SER A 174 -10.72 6.73 1.72
CA SER A 174 -12.09 6.94 2.20
C SER A 174 -12.37 8.41 2.52
N ALA A 175 -11.40 9.15 3.10
CA ALA A 175 -11.51 10.57 3.37
C ALA A 175 -11.63 11.40 2.08
N THR A 176 -10.75 11.16 1.10
CA THR A 176 -10.80 11.85 -0.20
C THR A 176 -12.14 11.61 -0.91
N ILE A 177 -12.62 10.36 -0.92
CA ILE A 177 -13.90 9.99 -1.54
C ILE A 177 -15.08 10.62 -0.80
N ALA A 178 -15.05 10.65 0.55
CA ALA A 178 -16.08 11.28 1.35
C ALA A 178 -16.16 12.79 1.08
N ILE A 179 -15.01 13.47 1.03
CA ILE A 179 -14.92 14.90 0.72
C ILE A 179 -15.42 15.14 -0.71
N MET A 180 -14.91 14.39 -1.69
CA MET A 180 -15.35 14.46 -3.08
C MET A 180 -16.88 14.36 -3.21
N ALA A 181 -17.47 13.33 -2.59
CA ALA A 181 -18.90 13.06 -2.68
C ALA A 181 -19.74 14.14 -2.00
N VAL A 182 -19.35 14.62 -0.81
CA VAL A 182 -20.08 15.67 -0.10
C VAL A 182 -20.03 17.01 -0.83
N PHE A 183 -19.00 17.25 -1.65
CA PHE A 183 -18.94 18.39 -2.57
C PHE A 183 -19.65 18.15 -3.92
N GLY A 184 -20.32 16.99 -4.09
CA GLY A 184 -21.08 16.67 -5.30
C GLY A 184 -20.21 16.35 -6.51
N GLN A 185 -18.96 15.95 -6.29
CA GLN A 185 -18.03 15.55 -7.35
C GLN A 185 -17.92 14.03 -7.41
N ASN A 186 -17.53 13.48 -8.57
CA ASN A 186 -17.16 12.09 -8.74
C ASN A 186 -16.10 11.97 -9.85
N PHE A 187 -14.83 11.81 -9.45
CA PHE A 187 -13.71 11.64 -10.36
C PHE A 187 -13.50 10.16 -10.71
N GLU A 188 -12.80 9.90 -11.82
CA GLU A 188 -12.50 8.53 -12.21
C GLU A 188 -11.60 7.83 -11.17
N LYS A 189 -11.81 6.53 -10.95
CA LYS A 189 -11.04 5.71 -9.98
C LYS A 189 -9.53 5.82 -10.19
N LYS A 190 -9.06 5.82 -11.46
CA LYS A 190 -7.63 5.96 -11.78
C LYS A 190 -7.06 7.32 -11.37
N GLU A 191 -7.85 8.39 -11.51
CA GLU A 191 -7.48 9.74 -11.09
C GLU A 191 -7.45 9.83 -9.56
N LEU A 192 -8.43 9.22 -8.89
CA LEU A 192 -8.48 9.14 -7.43
C LEU A 192 -7.31 8.33 -6.85
N ALA A 193 -6.91 7.24 -7.51
CA ALA A 193 -5.75 6.44 -7.08
C ALA A 193 -4.46 7.27 -7.12
N GLN A 194 -4.25 8.04 -8.19
CA GLN A 194 -3.12 8.95 -8.30
C GLN A 194 -3.21 10.09 -7.29
N LEU A 195 -4.35 10.77 -7.21
CA LEU A 195 -4.59 11.85 -6.26
C LEU A 195 -4.32 11.42 -4.81
N THR A 196 -4.85 10.28 -4.38
CA THR A 196 -4.69 9.80 -3.00
C THR A 196 -3.25 9.39 -2.69
N CYS A 197 -2.50 8.89 -3.67
CA CYS A 197 -1.07 8.67 -3.54
C CYS A 197 -0.32 10.00 -3.34
N GLU A 198 -0.65 11.04 -4.09
CA GLU A 198 -0.07 12.37 -3.94
C GLU A 198 -0.44 13.00 -2.59
N CYS A 199 -1.66 12.78 -2.08
CA CYS A 199 -2.07 13.23 -0.74
C CYS A 199 -1.14 12.71 0.36
N GLU A 200 -0.78 11.41 0.35
CA GLU A 200 0.11 10.85 1.39
C GLU A 200 1.54 11.40 1.36
N ARG A 201 1.97 12.01 0.25
CA ARG A 201 3.27 12.72 0.19
C ARG A 201 3.32 13.93 1.12
N HIS A 202 2.19 14.58 1.41
CA HIS A 202 2.12 15.68 2.38
C HIS A 202 2.53 15.28 3.81
N ILE A 203 2.54 13.98 4.14
CA ILE A 203 3.05 13.45 5.42
C ILE A 203 4.43 12.78 5.30
N GLY A 204 5.15 12.97 4.17
CA GLY A 204 6.53 12.52 4.01
C GLY A 204 6.69 11.05 3.57
N THR A 205 5.65 10.40 3.07
CA THR A 205 5.73 9.03 2.55
C THR A 205 5.94 9.04 1.04
N GLN A 206 7.01 8.39 0.55
CA GLN A 206 7.31 8.27 -0.89
C GLN A 206 6.80 6.93 -1.43
N SER A 207 5.47 6.70 -1.38
CA SER A 207 4.86 5.47 -1.92
C SER A 207 4.67 5.53 -3.43
N GLY A 208 4.64 4.35 -4.09
CA GLY A 208 4.42 4.25 -5.54
C GLY A 208 2.96 4.27 -5.97
N GLY A 209 2.02 4.08 -5.04
CA GLY A 209 0.59 4.15 -5.29
C GLY A 209 -0.16 2.82 -5.32
N MET A 210 0.50 1.68 -5.08
CA MET A 210 -0.14 0.38 -5.00
C MET A 210 -1.30 0.36 -4.01
N ASP A 211 -1.08 0.89 -2.82
CA ASP A 211 -2.03 0.84 -1.71
C ASP A 211 -3.32 1.57 -2.05
N GLN A 212 -3.19 2.77 -2.61
CA GLN A 212 -4.32 3.60 -3.01
C GLN A 212 -5.06 3.01 -4.22
N ALA A 213 -4.31 2.53 -5.21
CA ALA A 213 -4.89 1.96 -6.42
C ALA A 213 -5.77 0.75 -6.09
N ILE A 214 -5.28 -0.22 -5.31
CA ILE A 214 -6.08 -1.39 -4.94
C ILE A 214 -7.24 -1.03 -4.01
N SER A 215 -7.03 -0.11 -3.04
CA SER A 215 -8.08 0.35 -2.13
C SER A 215 -9.28 0.96 -2.88
N ILE A 216 -9.03 1.61 -4.02
CA ILE A 216 -10.07 2.27 -4.83
C ILE A 216 -10.62 1.34 -5.92
N MET A 217 -9.74 0.61 -6.63
CA MET A 217 -10.08 -0.05 -7.89
C MET A 217 -10.48 -1.51 -7.75
N ALA A 218 -10.24 -2.16 -6.59
CA ALA A 218 -10.47 -3.59 -6.39
C ALA A 218 -11.90 -4.03 -6.74
N LYS A 219 -12.00 -5.27 -7.20
CA LYS A 219 -13.27 -5.96 -7.49
C LYS A 219 -13.38 -7.24 -6.65
N THR A 220 -14.56 -7.50 -6.15
CA THR A 220 -14.87 -8.73 -5.39
C THR A 220 -14.53 -9.97 -6.21
N GLY A 221 -13.74 -10.88 -5.64
CA GLY A 221 -13.37 -12.15 -6.25
C GLY A 221 -12.10 -12.09 -7.12
N PHE A 222 -11.47 -10.91 -7.28
CA PHE A 222 -10.27 -10.73 -8.09
C PHE A 222 -9.12 -10.13 -7.29
N ALA A 223 -7.92 -10.65 -7.49
CA ALA A 223 -6.72 -9.88 -7.27
C ALA A 223 -6.50 -8.96 -8.48
N GLU A 224 -5.74 -7.90 -8.33
CA GLU A 224 -5.54 -6.92 -9.39
C GLU A 224 -4.06 -6.82 -9.76
N LEU A 225 -3.75 -7.02 -11.05
CA LEU A 225 -2.45 -6.60 -11.57
C LEU A 225 -2.52 -5.10 -11.81
N ILE A 226 -1.74 -4.34 -11.07
CA ILE A 226 -1.72 -2.88 -11.15
C ILE A 226 -0.46 -2.41 -11.86
N ASP A 227 -0.66 -1.72 -12.97
CA ASP A 227 0.36 -0.99 -13.71
C ASP A 227 0.31 0.50 -13.31
N PHE A 228 1.44 1.20 -13.36
CA PHE A 228 1.53 2.60 -12.90
C PHE A 228 1.79 3.62 -14.02
N ASN A 229 2.03 3.18 -15.24
CA ASN A 229 2.37 4.08 -16.35
C ASN A 229 1.58 3.76 -17.63
N PRO A 230 0.34 4.21 -17.79
CA PRO A 230 -0.57 4.87 -16.82
C PRO A 230 -1.13 3.91 -15.75
N VAL A 231 -1.72 4.46 -14.69
CA VAL A 231 -2.40 3.63 -13.67
C VAL A 231 -3.53 2.83 -14.30
N ARG A 232 -3.44 1.50 -14.16
CA ARG A 232 -4.43 0.55 -14.70
C ARG A 232 -4.49 -0.68 -13.81
N ALA A 233 -5.68 -1.14 -13.46
CA ALA A 233 -5.92 -2.42 -12.81
C ALA A 233 -6.45 -3.44 -13.82
N THR A 234 -5.91 -4.65 -13.77
CA THR A 234 -6.36 -5.78 -14.59
C THR A 234 -6.80 -6.90 -13.66
N ASP A 235 -8.06 -7.29 -13.78
CA ASP A 235 -8.69 -8.33 -12.95
C ASP A 235 -7.96 -9.67 -13.15
N LEU A 236 -7.53 -10.30 -12.05
CA LEU A 236 -6.87 -11.60 -12.03
C LEU A 236 -7.67 -12.59 -11.17
N LYS A 237 -8.39 -13.51 -11.82
CA LYS A 237 -9.11 -14.57 -11.12
C LYS A 237 -8.13 -15.62 -10.62
N LEU A 238 -7.97 -15.72 -9.30
CA LEU A 238 -7.09 -16.70 -8.69
C LEU A 238 -7.61 -18.14 -8.89
N PRO A 239 -6.72 -19.17 -8.88
CA PRO A 239 -7.12 -20.57 -8.99
C PRO A 239 -8.07 -20.99 -7.87
N ASP A 240 -9.03 -21.86 -8.18
CA ASP A 240 -9.94 -22.38 -7.19
C ASP A 240 -9.24 -23.31 -6.19
N GLY A 241 -9.80 -23.43 -4.98
CA GLY A 241 -9.29 -24.29 -3.91
C GLY A 241 -8.13 -23.69 -3.11
N GLY A 242 -7.74 -22.44 -3.37
CA GLY A 242 -6.79 -21.67 -2.57
C GLY A 242 -7.47 -20.59 -1.72
N SER A 243 -6.87 -20.29 -0.58
CA SER A 243 -7.25 -19.17 0.29
C SER A 243 -6.02 -18.52 0.89
N PHE A 244 -6.12 -17.24 1.20
CA PHE A 244 -5.03 -16.53 1.86
C PHE A 244 -5.33 -16.35 3.34
N VAL A 245 -4.34 -16.66 4.18
CA VAL A 245 -4.38 -16.37 5.61
C VAL A 245 -3.38 -15.25 5.90
N ILE A 246 -3.87 -14.20 6.52
CA ILE A 246 -3.10 -13.06 6.97
C ILE A 246 -2.80 -13.23 8.44
N ALA A 247 -1.52 -13.10 8.81
CA ALA A 247 -1.06 -13.26 10.18
C ALA A 247 -0.14 -12.08 10.53
N HIS A 248 -0.41 -11.39 11.63
CA HIS A 248 0.39 -10.27 12.12
C HIS A 248 1.56 -10.77 12.96
N SER A 249 2.76 -10.29 12.69
CA SER A 249 3.98 -10.67 13.44
C SER A 249 4.03 -10.11 14.86
N LEU A 250 3.15 -9.19 15.21
CA LEU A 250 3.13 -8.41 16.46
C LEU A 250 4.34 -7.46 16.63
N ALA A 251 5.22 -7.39 15.63
CA ALA A 251 6.16 -6.30 15.47
C ALA A 251 5.48 -5.20 14.64
N GLU A 252 5.38 -3.99 15.17
CA GLU A 252 4.76 -2.88 14.46
C GLU A 252 5.69 -2.33 13.38
N SER A 253 5.17 -2.22 12.16
CA SER A 253 5.84 -1.51 11.08
C SER A 253 5.62 0.00 11.23
N GLN A 254 6.58 0.69 11.87
CA GLN A 254 6.52 2.13 12.12
C GLN A 254 7.04 2.92 10.90
N LYS A 255 6.39 2.75 9.74
CA LYS A 255 6.84 3.31 8.45
C LYS A 255 7.17 4.80 8.51
N ALA A 256 6.34 5.62 9.15
CA ALA A 256 6.56 7.06 9.24
C ALA A 256 7.75 7.44 10.15
N VAL A 257 7.97 6.71 11.24
CA VAL A 257 9.02 7.02 12.25
C VAL A 257 10.39 6.55 11.80
N THR A 258 10.46 5.38 11.13
CA THR A 258 11.73 4.77 10.70
C THR A 258 12.03 4.99 9.23
N ALA A 259 11.25 5.84 8.54
CA ALA A 259 11.30 6.02 7.10
C ALA A 259 12.71 6.27 6.56
N ALA A 260 13.47 7.18 7.17
CA ALA A 260 14.82 7.55 6.71
C ALA A 260 15.83 6.39 6.75
N LYS A 261 15.68 5.46 7.70
CA LYS A 261 16.59 4.29 7.82
C LYS A 261 16.11 3.07 7.06
N ASN A 262 14.79 2.94 6.87
CA ASN A 262 14.14 1.78 6.30
C ASN A 262 13.60 2.11 4.90
N TYR A 263 12.33 2.47 4.78
CA TYR A 263 11.61 2.60 3.52
C TYR A 263 12.25 3.61 2.56
N ASN A 264 12.46 4.85 3.00
CA ASN A 264 13.01 5.90 2.14
C ASN A 264 14.47 5.63 1.77
N ASN A 265 15.23 4.94 2.65
CA ASN A 265 16.58 4.50 2.29
C ASN A 265 16.56 3.56 1.08
N ARG A 266 15.59 2.64 1.01
CA ARG A 266 15.43 1.75 -0.16
C ARG A 266 15.09 2.51 -1.43
N VAL A 267 14.22 3.52 -1.33
CA VAL A 267 13.89 4.40 -2.46
C VAL A 267 15.14 5.13 -2.96
N VAL A 268 15.96 5.68 -2.06
CA VAL A 268 17.23 6.36 -2.40
C VAL A 268 18.22 5.38 -3.02
N GLU A 269 18.42 4.19 -2.42
CA GLU A 269 19.33 3.17 -2.96
C GLU A 269 18.92 2.76 -4.40
N CYS A 270 17.63 2.52 -4.66
CA CYS A 270 17.13 2.20 -6.00
C CYS A 270 17.32 3.36 -6.98
N ARG A 271 17.05 4.59 -6.55
CA ARG A 271 17.30 5.79 -7.35
C ARG A 271 18.76 5.92 -7.75
N LEU A 272 19.69 5.72 -6.84
CA LEU A 272 21.13 5.78 -7.12
C LEU A 272 21.59 4.61 -8.02
N ALA A 273 21.05 3.41 -7.79
CA ALA A 273 21.33 2.26 -8.63
C ALA A 273 20.87 2.48 -10.08
N SER A 274 19.67 3.05 -10.29
CA SER A 274 19.15 3.33 -11.63
C SER A 274 20.02 4.34 -12.39
N ILE A 275 20.47 5.41 -11.74
CA ILE A 275 21.33 6.41 -12.38
C ILE A 275 22.70 5.83 -12.74
N ILE A 276 23.33 5.06 -11.82
CA ILE A 276 24.62 4.44 -12.09
C ILE A 276 24.51 3.43 -13.22
N LEU A 277 23.46 2.60 -13.26
CA LEU A 277 23.24 1.69 -14.38
C LEU A 277 23.07 2.47 -15.69
N GLY A 278 22.34 3.58 -15.71
CA GLY A 278 22.22 4.44 -16.88
C GLY A 278 23.57 4.93 -17.40
N VAL A 279 24.46 5.37 -16.50
CA VAL A 279 25.83 5.79 -16.86
C VAL A 279 26.64 4.60 -17.38
N LYS A 280 26.57 3.45 -16.73
CA LYS A 280 27.31 2.23 -17.13
C LYS A 280 26.84 1.67 -18.47
N LEU A 281 25.60 1.91 -18.83
CA LEU A 281 24.99 1.55 -20.12
C LEU A 281 25.19 2.63 -21.20
N GLY A 282 26.03 3.64 -20.96
CA GLY A 282 26.52 4.58 -21.96
C GLY A 282 25.90 5.98 -21.92
N MET A 283 25.10 6.32 -20.92
CA MET A 283 24.62 7.70 -20.76
C MET A 283 25.70 8.57 -20.10
N GLU A 284 25.73 9.85 -20.50
CA GLU A 284 26.50 10.85 -19.76
C GLU A 284 25.92 11.06 -18.34
N PRO A 285 26.76 11.27 -17.29
CA PRO A 285 26.28 11.39 -15.91
C PRO A 285 25.15 12.41 -15.72
N LYS A 286 25.28 13.62 -16.29
CA LYS A 286 24.25 14.67 -16.23
C LYS A 286 22.95 14.25 -16.89
N GLU A 287 23.03 13.52 -18.00
CA GLU A 287 21.87 13.00 -18.70
C GLU A 287 21.18 11.92 -17.87
N ALA A 288 21.92 10.96 -17.32
CA ALA A 288 21.40 9.92 -16.45
C ALA A 288 20.69 10.51 -15.22
N ILE A 289 21.29 11.48 -14.53
CA ILE A 289 20.69 12.18 -13.38
C ILE A 289 19.35 12.83 -13.75
N SER A 290 19.27 13.44 -14.93
CA SER A 290 18.06 14.17 -15.36
C SER A 290 16.96 13.26 -15.87
N LYS A 291 17.27 12.24 -16.65
CA LYS A 291 16.31 11.40 -17.40
C LYS A 291 15.93 10.11 -16.71
N VAL A 292 16.88 9.41 -16.08
CA VAL A 292 16.63 8.12 -15.39
C VAL A 292 16.05 8.43 -14.01
N LYS A 293 14.83 8.00 -13.74
CA LYS A 293 14.14 8.21 -12.45
C LYS A 293 13.98 6.91 -11.65
N THR A 294 13.80 5.79 -12.33
CA THR A 294 13.49 4.48 -11.76
C THR A 294 14.30 3.39 -12.45
N LEU A 295 14.35 2.21 -11.84
CA LEU A 295 14.97 1.04 -12.46
C LEU A 295 14.23 0.59 -13.72
N SER A 296 12.92 0.85 -13.86
CA SER A 296 12.19 0.56 -15.09
C SER A 296 12.64 1.42 -16.28
N ASP A 297 13.11 2.65 -16.05
CA ASP A 297 13.66 3.50 -17.11
C ASP A 297 14.95 2.92 -17.71
N VAL A 298 15.66 2.10 -16.95
CA VAL A 298 16.93 1.46 -17.39
C VAL A 298 16.68 0.28 -18.32
N GLU A 299 15.54 -0.40 -18.26
CA GLU A 299 15.25 -1.57 -19.09
C GLU A 299 15.40 -1.29 -20.59
N GLY A 300 14.93 -0.11 -21.04
CA GLY A 300 15.07 0.31 -22.44
C GLY A 300 16.52 0.42 -22.91
N LEU A 301 17.44 0.74 -22.00
CA LEU A 301 18.88 0.83 -22.28
C LEU A 301 19.52 -0.55 -22.41
N CYS A 302 18.97 -1.58 -21.78
CA CYS A 302 19.47 -2.95 -21.84
C CYS A 302 19.28 -3.61 -23.21
N VAL A 303 18.48 -3.03 -24.10
CA VAL A 303 18.34 -3.50 -25.48
C VAL A 303 19.67 -3.37 -26.24
N SER A 304 20.41 -2.28 -26.03
CA SER A 304 21.77 -2.10 -26.61
C SER A 304 22.76 -3.10 -26.00
N PHE A 305 22.67 -3.34 -24.70
CA PHE A 305 23.44 -4.34 -23.97
C PHE A 305 23.23 -5.77 -24.51
N ALA A 306 22.03 -6.09 -25.02
CA ALA A 306 21.73 -7.40 -25.60
C ALA A 306 22.57 -7.73 -26.83
N GLY A 307 23.02 -6.74 -27.61
CA GLY A 307 23.89 -6.93 -28.75
C GLY A 307 25.23 -7.58 -28.38
N ASP A 308 25.77 -7.24 -27.24
CA ASP A 308 27.07 -7.73 -26.75
C ASP A 308 26.92 -9.00 -25.88
N HIS A 309 25.82 -9.16 -25.15
CA HIS A 309 25.63 -10.20 -24.14
C HIS A 309 24.55 -11.24 -24.52
N GLY A 310 23.90 -11.10 -25.65
CA GLY A 310 22.87 -12.03 -26.13
C GLY A 310 21.54 -12.01 -25.35
N SER A 311 21.38 -11.10 -24.41
CA SER A 311 20.17 -10.95 -23.60
C SER A 311 19.98 -9.51 -23.12
N SER A 312 18.75 -9.02 -23.18
CA SER A 312 18.34 -7.71 -22.64
C SER A 312 17.92 -7.77 -21.18
N ASP A 313 18.20 -8.88 -20.48
CA ASP A 313 17.83 -9.07 -19.08
C ASP A 313 18.58 -8.06 -18.19
N PRO A 314 17.90 -7.13 -17.51
CA PRO A 314 18.56 -6.12 -16.67
C PRO A 314 19.32 -6.72 -15.49
N LEU A 315 19.02 -7.95 -15.05
CA LEU A 315 19.82 -8.64 -14.02
C LEU A 315 21.25 -8.93 -14.48
N LEU A 316 21.50 -9.12 -15.77
CA LEU A 316 22.85 -9.25 -16.30
C LEU A 316 23.60 -7.92 -16.16
N ALA A 317 22.95 -6.79 -16.48
CA ALA A 317 23.54 -5.47 -16.30
C ALA A 317 23.84 -5.16 -14.82
N VAL A 318 22.96 -5.57 -13.91
CA VAL A 318 23.21 -5.47 -12.46
C VAL A 318 24.49 -6.24 -12.08
N THR A 319 24.59 -7.50 -12.52
CA THR A 319 25.74 -8.36 -12.20
C THR A 319 27.05 -7.82 -12.80
N GLU A 320 27.00 -7.28 -14.01
CA GLU A 320 28.17 -6.75 -14.73
C GLU A 320 28.65 -5.41 -14.18
N TYR A 321 27.74 -4.50 -13.85
CA TYR A 321 28.06 -3.09 -13.61
C TYR A 321 27.92 -2.62 -12.17
N LEU A 322 27.20 -3.33 -11.31
CA LEU A 322 27.11 -2.97 -9.89
C LEU A 322 27.89 -3.96 -9.04
N LYS A 323 28.83 -3.45 -8.25
CA LYS A 323 29.56 -4.29 -7.28
C LYS A 323 28.64 -4.78 -6.17
N GLU A 324 28.89 -5.98 -5.67
CA GLU A 324 28.12 -6.55 -4.54
C GLU A 324 28.42 -5.85 -3.21
N GLU A 325 29.62 -5.29 -3.02
CA GLU A 325 29.97 -4.51 -1.82
C GLU A 325 29.19 -3.19 -1.79
N PRO A 326 28.80 -2.71 -0.59
CA PRO A 326 28.14 -1.43 -0.46
C PRO A 326 28.97 -0.28 -1.04
N TYR A 327 28.30 0.69 -1.64
CA TYR A 327 28.92 1.92 -2.12
C TYR A 327 28.99 2.97 -1.01
N THR A 328 30.10 3.73 -0.94
CA THR A 328 30.13 4.96 -0.16
C THR A 328 29.57 6.14 -0.95
N ALA A 329 29.23 7.23 -0.25
CA ALA A 329 28.79 8.46 -0.89
C ALA A 329 29.84 9.00 -1.88
N GLU A 330 31.12 8.98 -1.49
CA GLU A 330 32.22 9.47 -2.32
C GLU A 330 32.42 8.64 -3.60
N GLU A 331 32.23 7.32 -3.54
CA GLU A 331 32.30 6.46 -4.72
C GLU A 331 31.16 6.80 -5.71
N ILE A 332 29.94 7.02 -5.22
CA ILE A 332 28.79 7.38 -6.05
C ILE A 332 28.99 8.77 -6.66
N GLU A 333 29.40 9.77 -5.85
CA GLU A 333 29.67 11.13 -6.31
C GLU A 333 30.78 11.16 -7.38
N LYS A 334 31.80 10.31 -7.23
CA LYS A 334 32.87 10.17 -8.23
C LYS A 334 32.36 9.56 -9.56
N ILE A 335 31.45 8.58 -9.51
CA ILE A 335 30.86 7.98 -10.71
C ILE A 335 29.93 8.96 -11.43
N LEU A 336 29.14 9.71 -10.66
CA LEU A 336 28.09 10.58 -11.18
C LEU A 336 28.58 12.03 -11.41
N GLU A 337 29.81 12.36 -11.01
CA GLU A 337 30.43 13.69 -11.14
C GLU A 337 29.61 14.82 -10.49
N GLU A 338 28.78 14.49 -9.51
CA GLU A 338 27.87 15.41 -8.83
C GLU A 338 27.67 15.02 -7.36
N LYS A 339 27.31 15.98 -6.51
CA LYS A 339 27.04 15.75 -5.08
C LYS A 339 25.68 15.09 -4.84
N LEU A 340 25.62 14.12 -3.90
CA LEU A 340 24.38 13.38 -3.60
C LEU A 340 23.18 14.28 -3.28
N PRO A 341 23.31 15.36 -2.47
CA PRO A 341 22.18 16.26 -2.23
C PRO A 341 21.61 16.87 -3.52
N SER A 342 22.48 17.28 -4.45
CA SER A 342 22.07 17.82 -5.75
C SER A 342 21.41 16.78 -6.64
N ILE A 343 21.97 15.55 -6.71
CA ILE A 343 21.40 14.40 -7.44
C ILE A 343 19.96 14.10 -6.97
N LEU A 344 19.72 14.21 -5.66
CA LEU A 344 18.43 13.97 -5.02
C LEU A 344 17.57 15.25 -4.89
N ASN A 345 17.87 16.30 -5.70
CA ASN A 345 17.13 17.56 -5.79
C ASN A 345 16.99 18.31 -4.44
N ASN A 346 17.89 18.08 -3.50
CA ASN A 346 17.82 18.60 -2.12
C ASN A 346 16.48 18.31 -1.41
N ASP A 347 15.80 17.24 -1.81
CA ASP A 347 14.55 16.81 -1.18
C ASP A 347 14.77 16.51 0.31
N PRO A 348 14.00 17.12 1.23
CA PRO A 348 14.19 16.94 2.67
C PRO A 348 14.16 15.49 3.14
N THR A 349 13.30 14.66 2.52
CA THR A 349 13.17 13.23 2.85
C THR A 349 14.43 12.45 2.46
N SER A 350 14.97 12.73 1.28
CA SER A 350 16.20 12.13 0.78
C SER A 350 17.42 12.61 1.55
N LEU A 351 17.48 13.90 1.94
CA LEU A 351 18.54 14.44 2.80
C LEU A 351 18.55 13.76 4.18
N ALA A 352 17.38 13.46 4.75
CA ALA A 352 17.31 12.70 6.00
C ALA A 352 17.89 11.29 5.86
N VAL A 353 17.72 10.64 4.69
CA VAL A 353 18.38 9.35 4.39
C VAL A 353 19.91 9.52 4.34
N LEU A 354 20.41 10.51 3.60
CA LEU A 354 21.85 10.76 3.48
C LEU A 354 22.52 11.03 4.84
N ASN A 355 21.81 11.67 5.77
CA ASN A 355 22.28 11.90 7.13
C ASN A 355 22.29 10.63 8.00
N ALA A 356 21.44 9.65 7.67
CA ALA A 356 21.29 8.43 8.44
C ALA A 356 22.11 7.24 7.89
N ALA A 357 22.42 7.23 6.58
CA ALA A 357 23.10 6.15 5.89
C ALA A 357 24.52 6.54 5.50
N THR A 358 25.49 5.65 5.73
CA THR A 358 26.90 5.81 5.33
C THR A 358 27.27 4.98 4.11
N HIS A 359 26.48 3.96 3.81
CA HIS A 359 26.71 3.01 2.72
C HIS A 359 25.39 2.64 2.04
N PHE A 360 25.46 2.32 0.75
CA PHE A 360 24.32 2.04 -0.12
C PHE A 360 24.51 0.71 -0.85
N LYS A 361 23.58 -0.23 -0.71
CA LYS A 361 23.64 -1.58 -1.29
C LYS A 361 22.94 -1.63 -2.65
N LEU A 362 23.49 -0.97 -3.65
CA LEU A 362 22.84 -0.73 -4.94
C LEU A 362 22.59 -2.01 -5.73
N HIS A 363 23.56 -2.93 -5.74
CA HIS A 363 23.45 -4.24 -6.42
C HIS A 363 22.25 -5.03 -5.88
N GLN A 364 22.18 -5.21 -4.55
CA GLN A 364 21.15 -6.02 -3.92
C GLN A 364 19.75 -5.44 -4.15
N ARG A 365 19.61 -4.10 -4.09
CA ARG A 365 18.31 -3.45 -4.32
C ARG A 365 17.84 -3.60 -5.76
N ALA A 366 18.72 -3.33 -6.73
CA ALA A 366 18.40 -3.52 -8.15
C ALA A 366 18.10 -4.99 -8.47
N ALA A 367 18.89 -5.94 -7.93
CA ALA A 367 18.65 -7.37 -8.11
C ALA A 367 17.29 -7.80 -7.55
N HIS A 368 16.88 -7.27 -6.36
CA HIS A 368 15.55 -7.50 -5.84
C HIS A 368 14.48 -6.99 -6.79
N VAL A 369 14.55 -5.71 -7.19
CA VAL A 369 13.51 -5.06 -8.00
C VAL A 369 13.27 -5.81 -9.31
N TYR A 370 14.32 -6.10 -10.07
CA TYR A 370 14.19 -6.82 -11.35
C TYR A 370 13.71 -8.27 -11.18
N SER A 371 14.21 -8.98 -10.17
CA SER A 371 13.77 -10.36 -9.92
C SER A 371 12.34 -10.40 -9.39
N GLU A 372 11.91 -9.42 -8.57
CA GLU A 372 10.54 -9.34 -8.07
C GLU A 372 9.55 -8.99 -9.18
N ALA A 373 9.89 -8.05 -10.07
CA ALA A 373 9.10 -7.74 -11.25
C ALA A 373 8.88 -8.99 -12.13
N ARG A 374 9.92 -9.80 -12.32
CA ARG A 374 9.82 -11.08 -13.04
C ARG A 374 8.89 -12.07 -12.33
N ARG A 375 8.94 -12.15 -10.98
CA ARG A 375 8.05 -13.01 -10.20
C ARG A 375 6.58 -12.57 -10.31
N VAL A 376 6.29 -11.27 -10.36
CA VAL A 376 4.93 -10.75 -10.61
C VAL A 376 4.39 -11.25 -11.95
N HIS A 377 5.18 -11.15 -13.02
CA HIS A 377 4.79 -11.68 -14.32
C HIS A 377 4.64 -13.21 -14.30
N GLY A 378 5.55 -13.93 -13.65
CA GLY A 378 5.47 -15.38 -13.47
C GLY A 378 4.22 -15.81 -12.71
N PHE A 379 3.79 -15.04 -11.70
CA PHE A 379 2.55 -15.26 -10.96
C PHE A 379 1.33 -15.11 -11.88
N LYS A 380 1.24 -13.98 -12.60
CA LYS A 380 0.18 -13.73 -13.60
C LYS A 380 0.15 -14.86 -14.66
N ASP A 381 1.27 -15.21 -15.26
CA ASP A 381 1.35 -16.21 -16.30
C ASP A 381 0.96 -17.62 -15.80
N THR A 382 1.30 -17.93 -14.54
CA THR A 382 0.84 -19.16 -13.87
C THR A 382 -0.68 -19.18 -13.74
N VAL A 383 -1.30 -18.09 -13.34
CA VAL A 383 -2.78 -18.00 -13.21
C VAL A 383 -3.46 -18.21 -14.57
N TYR A 384 -2.95 -17.63 -15.65
CA TYR A 384 -3.52 -17.75 -16.99
C TYR A 384 -3.12 -19.05 -17.72
N SER A 385 -2.21 -19.85 -17.18
CA SER A 385 -1.78 -21.10 -17.79
C SER A 385 -2.90 -22.14 -17.85
N ASN A 386 -2.75 -23.16 -18.71
CA ASN A 386 -3.68 -24.30 -18.81
C ASN A 386 -3.39 -25.42 -17.78
N LEU A 387 -2.62 -25.15 -16.74
CA LEU A 387 -2.33 -26.11 -15.69
C LEU A 387 -3.56 -26.31 -14.78
N SER A 388 -3.62 -27.45 -14.08
CA SER A 388 -4.65 -27.67 -13.07
C SER A 388 -4.48 -26.66 -11.90
N ASP A 389 -5.58 -26.32 -11.22
CA ASP A 389 -5.56 -25.38 -10.10
C ASP A 389 -4.60 -25.82 -8.99
N GLU A 390 -4.51 -27.12 -8.70
CA GLU A 390 -3.56 -27.66 -7.73
C GLU A 390 -2.10 -27.35 -8.11
N VAL A 391 -1.73 -27.53 -9.38
CA VAL A 391 -0.38 -27.22 -9.88
C VAL A 391 -0.13 -25.73 -9.88
N LYS A 392 -1.13 -24.92 -10.26
CA LYS A 392 -1.06 -23.46 -10.18
C LYS A 392 -0.80 -23.01 -8.76
N LEU A 393 -1.62 -23.46 -7.80
CA LEU A 393 -1.49 -23.08 -6.38
C LEU A 393 -0.09 -23.40 -5.84
N LYS A 394 0.47 -24.58 -6.19
CA LYS A 394 1.83 -24.92 -5.79
C LYS A 394 2.85 -23.93 -6.36
N LYS A 395 2.80 -23.64 -7.68
CA LYS A 395 3.71 -22.69 -8.32
C LYS A 395 3.59 -21.26 -7.76
N LEU A 396 2.36 -20.80 -7.46
CA LEU A 396 2.15 -19.52 -6.83
C LEU A 396 2.77 -19.47 -5.43
N GLY A 397 2.66 -20.57 -4.66
CA GLY A 397 3.32 -20.71 -3.37
C GLY A 397 4.85 -20.65 -3.48
N ASP A 398 5.43 -21.33 -4.47
CA ASP A 398 6.87 -21.30 -4.71
C ASP A 398 7.35 -19.87 -5.03
N LEU A 399 6.64 -19.13 -5.91
CA LEU A 399 6.94 -17.72 -6.21
C LEU A 399 6.83 -16.81 -4.98
N MET A 400 5.84 -17.03 -4.11
CA MET A 400 5.72 -16.30 -2.85
C MET A 400 6.91 -16.57 -1.91
N ASN A 401 7.39 -17.81 -1.85
CA ASN A 401 8.56 -18.18 -1.05
C ASN A 401 9.84 -17.53 -1.56
N GLU A 402 10.05 -17.52 -2.88
CA GLU A 402 11.17 -16.83 -3.51
C GLU A 402 11.13 -15.32 -3.28
N SER A 403 9.93 -14.72 -3.37
CA SER A 403 9.71 -13.31 -3.07
C SER A 403 10.08 -12.96 -1.63
N HIS A 404 9.67 -13.78 -0.66
CA HIS A 404 10.05 -13.57 0.75
C HIS A 404 11.57 -13.61 0.95
N TYR A 405 12.25 -14.60 0.35
CA TYR A 405 13.71 -14.67 0.39
C TYR A 405 14.36 -13.39 -0.17
N SER A 406 13.88 -12.92 -1.31
CA SER A 406 14.37 -11.68 -1.93
C SER A 406 14.12 -10.44 -1.06
N CYS A 407 12.94 -10.32 -0.45
CA CYS A 407 12.62 -9.26 0.51
C CYS A 407 13.52 -9.32 1.75
N SER A 408 13.76 -10.51 2.29
CA SER A 408 14.56 -10.70 3.51
C SER A 408 16.04 -10.48 3.26
N VAL A 409 16.60 -11.07 2.19
CA VAL A 409 18.06 -11.13 1.96
C VAL A 409 18.56 -9.98 1.07
N LEU A 410 17.90 -9.74 -0.07
CA LEU A 410 18.36 -8.72 -1.02
C LEU A 410 17.84 -7.32 -0.65
N TYR A 411 16.61 -7.23 -0.19
CA TYR A 411 15.99 -5.94 0.15
C TYR A 411 16.13 -5.58 1.63
N GLU A 412 16.37 -6.56 2.49
CA GLU A 412 16.54 -6.41 3.94
C GLU A 412 15.36 -5.65 4.58
N CYS A 413 14.13 -6.02 4.16
CA CYS A 413 12.91 -5.43 4.71
C CYS A 413 12.13 -6.38 5.61
N SER A 414 12.71 -7.50 6.04
CA SER A 414 12.12 -8.39 7.04
C SER A 414 12.55 -8.05 8.47
N CYS A 415 12.09 -8.82 9.45
CA CYS A 415 12.50 -8.75 10.84
C CYS A 415 12.38 -10.15 11.49
N PRO A 416 13.01 -10.37 12.67
CA PRO A 416 13.00 -11.71 13.30
C PRO A 416 11.61 -12.30 13.52
N GLU A 417 10.62 -11.48 13.89
CA GLU A 417 9.24 -11.89 14.12
C GLU A 417 8.55 -12.33 12.83
N LEU A 418 8.82 -11.63 11.70
CA LEU A 418 8.31 -12.02 10.38
C LEU A 418 8.97 -13.31 9.89
N GLU A 419 10.27 -13.49 10.06
CA GLU A 419 10.98 -14.71 9.70
C GLU A 419 10.42 -15.92 10.47
N GLU A 420 10.24 -15.79 11.80
CA GLU A 420 9.64 -16.84 12.63
C GLU A 420 8.21 -17.18 12.17
N LEU A 421 7.38 -16.17 11.94
CA LEU A 421 5.99 -16.35 11.53
C LEU A 421 5.87 -17.03 10.16
N VAL A 422 6.64 -16.56 9.19
CA VAL A 422 6.67 -17.15 7.83
C VAL A 422 7.14 -18.60 7.88
N GLN A 423 8.15 -18.91 8.69
CA GLN A 423 8.63 -20.28 8.87
C GLN A 423 7.55 -21.17 9.53
N VAL A 424 6.88 -20.67 10.56
CA VAL A 424 5.75 -21.37 11.19
C VAL A 424 4.64 -21.66 10.17
N CYS A 425 4.31 -20.69 9.31
CA CYS A 425 3.31 -20.90 8.26
C CYS A 425 3.73 -22.01 7.27
N ARG A 426 4.96 -21.99 6.79
CA ARG A 426 5.49 -22.98 5.84
C ARG A 426 5.55 -24.39 6.42
N ASP A 427 6.01 -24.52 7.65
CA ASP A 427 6.14 -25.82 8.33
C ASP A 427 4.79 -26.46 8.67
N ASN A 428 3.69 -25.70 8.59
CA ASN A 428 2.37 -26.14 9.01
C ASN A 428 1.30 -26.10 7.89
N GLY A 429 1.72 -26.18 6.64
CA GLY A 429 0.81 -26.46 5.51
C GLY A 429 0.53 -25.28 4.59
N ALA A 430 1.21 -24.15 4.74
CA ALA A 430 1.19 -23.12 3.70
C ALA A 430 1.94 -23.64 2.45
N LEU A 431 1.33 -23.47 1.28
CA LEU A 431 1.98 -23.72 0.00
C LEU A 431 3.08 -22.70 -0.27
N GLY A 432 2.90 -21.49 0.23
CA GLY A 432 3.87 -20.41 0.26
C GLY A 432 3.47 -19.38 1.30
N ALA A 433 4.46 -18.68 1.83
CA ALA A 433 4.24 -17.59 2.79
C ALA A 433 5.33 -16.53 2.66
N ARG A 434 4.93 -15.26 2.80
CA ARG A 434 5.82 -14.12 2.68
C ARG A 434 5.34 -12.93 3.54
N LEU A 435 6.26 -12.04 3.85
CA LEU A 435 5.89 -10.72 4.38
C LEU A 435 5.04 -9.95 3.35
N THR A 436 4.19 -9.05 3.79
CA THR A 436 3.38 -8.18 2.94
C THR A 436 3.41 -6.74 3.46
N GLY A 437 3.40 -5.78 2.54
CA GLY A 437 3.54 -4.35 2.84
C GLY A 437 5.00 -3.93 2.99
N ALA A 438 5.24 -2.82 3.66
CA ALA A 438 6.58 -2.25 3.77
C ALA A 438 7.63 -3.16 4.46
N GLY A 439 7.20 -4.15 5.24
CA GLY A 439 8.11 -4.96 6.03
C GLY A 439 8.57 -4.30 7.34
N TRP A 440 9.69 -4.75 7.89
CA TRP A 440 10.23 -4.39 9.20
C TRP A 440 9.23 -4.57 10.35
N GLY A 441 8.28 -5.46 10.19
CA GLY A 441 7.14 -5.76 11.03
C GLY A 441 5.87 -5.92 10.19
N GLY A 442 4.70 -5.87 10.84
CA GLY A 442 3.42 -6.04 10.20
C GLY A 442 3.07 -7.49 9.92
N CYS A 443 2.41 -7.76 8.80
CA CYS A 443 1.84 -9.06 8.49
C CYS A 443 2.68 -9.91 7.54
N ALA A 444 2.48 -11.22 7.67
CA ALA A 444 2.73 -12.21 6.63
C ALA A 444 1.41 -12.61 5.94
N VAL A 445 1.49 -13.00 4.68
CA VAL A 445 0.40 -13.62 3.91
C VAL A 445 0.82 -15.04 3.52
N ALA A 446 -0.05 -16.01 3.81
CA ALA A 446 0.16 -17.43 3.52
C ALA A 446 -0.90 -17.93 2.55
N LEU A 447 -0.49 -18.61 1.49
CA LEU A 447 -1.38 -19.33 0.57
C LEU A 447 -1.60 -20.75 1.13
N VAL A 448 -2.86 -21.10 1.36
CA VAL A 448 -3.27 -22.36 2.00
C VAL A 448 -4.35 -23.03 1.14
N LYS A 449 -4.41 -24.36 1.13
CA LYS A 449 -5.55 -25.07 0.54
C LYS A 449 -6.83 -24.72 1.31
N GLU A 450 -7.90 -24.37 0.62
CA GLU A 450 -9.13 -23.83 1.22
C GLU A 450 -9.72 -24.75 2.30
N PHE A 451 -9.74 -26.06 2.06
CA PHE A 451 -10.23 -27.03 3.05
C PHE A 451 -9.39 -27.13 4.33
N GLY A 452 -8.16 -26.66 4.30
CA GLY A 452 -7.22 -26.68 5.45
C GLY A 452 -7.19 -25.39 6.26
N VAL A 453 -7.88 -24.32 5.86
CA VAL A 453 -7.76 -22.98 6.44
C VAL A 453 -8.05 -22.97 7.95
N THR A 454 -9.14 -23.61 8.39
CA THR A 454 -9.51 -23.64 9.82
C THR A 454 -8.44 -24.30 10.67
N GLN A 455 -7.93 -25.45 10.23
CA GLN A 455 -6.87 -26.17 10.95
C GLN A 455 -5.56 -25.38 10.90
N PHE A 456 -5.23 -24.74 9.78
CA PHE A 456 -4.05 -23.91 9.64
C PHE A 456 -4.06 -22.74 10.61
N ILE A 457 -5.18 -22.00 10.70
CA ILE A 457 -5.35 -20.89 11.64
C ILE A 457 -5.17 -21.37 13.08
N ALA A 458 -5.81 -22.49 13.45
CA ALA A 458 -5.67 -23.07 14.80
C ALA A 458 -4.21 -23.41 15.12
N THR A 459 -3.49 -24.00 14.16
CA THR A 459 -2.09 -24.39 14.34
C THR A 459 -1.15 -23.19 14.43
N VAL A 460 -1.33 -22.16 13.59
CA VAL A 460 -0.54 -20.92 13.67
C VAL A 460 -0.82 -20.20 14.99
N LYS A 461 -2.09 -20.16 15.44
CA LYS A 461 -2.47 -19.62 16.74
C LYS A 461 -1.72 -20.33 17.87
N GLU A 462 -1.73 -21.66 17.87
CA GLU A 462 -1.04 -22.47 18.89
C GLU A 462 0.48 -22.22 18.86
N LYS A 463 1.12 -22.31 17.70
CA LYS A 463 2.58 -22.33 17.59
C LYS A 463 3.23 -20.94 17.68
N TYR A 464 2.55 -19.92 17.19
CA TYR A 464 3.10 -18.56 17.17
C TYR A 464 2.50 -17.65 18.24
N TYR A 465 1.16 -17.65 18.43
CA TYR A 465 0.50 -16.65 19.26
C TYR A 465 0.33 -17.07 20.73
N THR A 466 0.16 -18.35 21.06
CA THR A 466 -0.12 -18.79 22.44
C THR A 466 0.88 -18.25 23.47
N LYS A 467 2.19 -18.32 23.18
CA LYS A 467 3.22 -17.78 24.07
C LYS A 467 3.16 -16.26 24.19
N ARG A 468 2.73 -15.57 23.14
CA ARG A 468 2.61 -14.11 23.09
C ARG A 468 1.38 -13.61 23.85
N VAL A 469 0.28 -14.35 23.79
CA VAL A 469 -0.90 -14.14 24.63
C VAL A 469 -0.55 -14.34 26.11
N GLN A 470 0.12 -15.43 26.45
CA GLN A 470 0.56 -15.70 27.83
C GLN A 470 1.49 -14.63 28.40
N LYS A 471 2.30 -13.99 27.56
CA LYS A 471 3.17 -12.87 27.92
C LYS A 471 2.45 -11.50 27.91
N GLY A 472 1.17 -11.45 27.56
CA GLY A 472 0.39 -10.21 27.48
C GLY A 472 0.78 -9.28 26.30
N VAL A 473 1.47 -9.81 25.27
CA VAL A 473 1.83 -9.04 24.06
C VAL A 473 0.59 -8.76 23.21
N VAL A 474 -0.36 -9.70 23.19
CA VAL A 474 -1.64 -9.59 22.49
C VAL A 474 -2.70 -10.24 23.36
N LYS A 475 -3.94 -9.73 23.31
CA LYS A 475 -5.06 -10.32 24.01
C LYS A 475 -5.72 -11.40 23.17
N GLU A 476 -6.24 -12.43 23.84
CA GLU A 476 -6.97 -13.53 23.18
C GLU A 476 -8.21 -13.03 22.42
N GLU A 477 -8.91 -12.04 22.98
CA GLU A 477 -10.10 -11.41 22.37
C GLU A 477 -9.82 -10.66 21.07
N ASP A 478 -8.57 -10.20 20.87
CA ASP A 478 -8.15 -9.42 19.69
C ASP A 478 -7.61 -10.32 18.56
N MET A 479 -7.54 -11.64 18.75
CA MET A 479 -6.87 -12.55 17.80
C MET A 479 -7.44 -12.52 16.39
N GLU A 480 -8.74 -12.29 16.23
CA GLU A 480 -9.38 -12.18 14.90
C GLU A 480 -8.91 -10.96 14.09
N LEU A 481 -8.34 -9.95 14.75
CA LEU A 481 -7.72 -8.79 14.09
C LEU A 481 -6.32 -9.12 13.55
N TYR A 482 -5.64 -10.11 14.16
CA TYR A 482 -4.25 -10.44 13.89
C TYR A 482 -4.05 -11.73 13.09
N LEU A 483 -5.05 -12.60 13.04
CA LEU A 483 -4.97 -13.88 12.33
C LEU A 483 -6.32 -14.22 11.70
N PHE A 484 -6.44 -14.09 10.39
CA PHE A 484 -7.70 -14.29 9.68
C PHE A 484 -7.49 -14.75 8.24
N ALA A 485 -8.47 -15.45 7.69
CA ALA A 485 -8.52 -15.75 6.26
C ALA A 485 -9.15 -14.59 5.49
N SER A 486 -8.69 -14.35 4.28
CA SER A 486 -9.26 -13.35 3.37
C SER A 486 -9.34 -13.88 1.94
N LYS A 487 -10.42 -13.50 1.27
CA LYS A 487 -10.59 -13.59 -0.18
C LYS A 487 -10.61 -12.18 -0.76
N PRO A 488 -10.34 -12.00 -2.06
CA PRO A 488 -10.40 -10.69 -2.70
C PRO A 488 -11.74 -9.99 -2.47
N SER A 489 -11.70 -8.82 -1.85
CA SER A 489 -12.85 -7.99 -1.49
C SER A 489 -13.06 -6.84 -2.47
N SER A 490 -14.18 -6.10 -2.32
CA SER A 490 -14.49 -4.92 -3.13
C SER A 490 -13.59 -3.74 -2.81
N GLY A 491 -13.40 -2.84 -3.77
CA GLY A 491 -12.76 -1.54 -3.62
C GLY A 491 -13.65 -0.49 -2.94
N ALA A 492 -13.36 0.77 -3.22
CA ALA A 492 -14.07 1.90 -2.64
C ALA A 492 -15.56 1.96 -3.01
N ALA A 493 -16.37 2.48 -2.10
CA ALA A 493 -17.80 2.70 -2.30
C ALA A 493 -18.30 3.92 -1.51
N ILE A 494 -19.38 4.53 -2.00
CA ILE A 494 -20.14 5.59 -1.34
C ILE A 494 -21.52 5.01 -1.00
N PHE A 495 -22.02 5.32 0.21
CA PHE A 495 -23.38 4.95 0.63
C PHE A 495 -24.18 6.19 0.96
N ASN A 496 -25.42 6.20 0.46
CA ASN A 496 -26.36 7.30 0.66
C ASN A 496 -27.72 6.71 1.06
N PHE A 497 -27.96 6.55 2.39
CA PHE A 497 -29.18 6.03 3.00
C PHE A 497 -29.47 6.61 4.38
#